data_139ad3000f2f1b8331fb344808048e98
#
_entry.id   139ad3000f2f1b8331fb344808048e98
#
_cell.length_a   1.000
_cell.length_b   1.000
_cell.length_c   1.000
_cell.angle_alpha   90.00
_cell.angle_beta   90.00
_cell.angle_gamma   90.00
#
_symmetry.space_group_name_H-M   'P 1'
#
loop_
_entity.id
_entity.type
_entity.pdbx_description
1 polymer ?
#
loop_
_entity_poly.entity_id
_entity_poly.type
_entity_poly.pdbx_seq_one_letter_code
_entity_poly.pdbx_strand_id
1 'polypeptide(L)'
;MLIIYFNKAEKMRINTALLALAVGAFAIGATEFSPMGMLPYIADNIQVDIPSVGSIVVIYALGVMIGAPIMTLLLVKRKPKVALVFLMSIFTVGNLLSAMSPDLVTLSISRFITSLNHGAFFGLGAIVAASVVPPSKQASAIAAMFMGLTIANIGGVPLMTKLTQVVGWREAFYLIAALGLLTIASLIWALPNNLQGRDVNVKNELRILRRPQVMLGMLSTVLGASAMFTLYTYITPMLMDFIDASDQMITIMLVIIGAGFTMGNYLGGLFADKSLFGTLIIFFLMLALSMAIFPFIATNAVGAGLGLLFWSIFSFGIVPPIQILVMNAATGAQALASSVNIGAFNLGNAIGAAIGGAVLSYGYSYSMISFMGTFVAVLGIVVILVIFRKKSDTKVETEIVCG
;
A
#
# COMPACT_ATOMS: atom_id res chain seq x y z
N MET A 1 -29.23 12.73 35.45
CA MET A 1 -27.91 12.14 35.67
C MET A 1 -27.23 11.84 34.36
N LEU A 2 -27.24 12.79 33.40
CA LEU A 2 -26.74 12.63 32.01
C LEU A 2 -25.98 13.88 31.52
N ILE A 3 -25.46 14.73 32.42
CA ILE A 3 -24.83 16.03 32.10
C ILE A 3 -23.37 16.15 32.63
N ILE A 4 -22.75 15.09 33.12
CA ILE A 4 -21.40 15.17 33.74
C ILE A 4 -20.28 14.48 32.91
N TYR A 5 -20.49 14.15 31.66
CA TYR A 5 -19.46 13.51 30.82
C TYR A 5 -18.91 14.37 29.65
N PHE A 6 -19.23 15.65 29.58
CA PHE A 6 -18.70 16.57 28.53
C PHE A 6 -17.82 17.68 29.10
N ASN A 7 -16.96 17.40 30.07
CA ASN A 7 -16.02 18.43 30.51
C ASN A 7 -14.62 17.87 30.78
N LYS A 8 -13.96 17.44 29.72
CA LYS A 8 -12.50 17.47 29.55
C LYS A 8 -12.18 17.40 28.05
N ALA A 9 -12.45 18.48 27.34
CA ALA A 9 -11.73 18.81 26.12
C ALA A 9 -10.27 19.08 26.54
N GLU A 10 -9.52 18.01 26.81
CA GLU A 10 -8.07 18.03 26.71
C GLU A 10 -7.80 18.49 25.28
N LYS A 11 -7.38 19.76 25.11
CA LYS A 11 -6.90 20.30 23.85
C LYS A 11 -5.97 19.23 23.26
N MET A 12 -6.41 18.52 22.22
CA MET A 12 -5.56 17.59 21.47
C MET A 12 -4.43 18.43 20.88
N ARG A 13 -3.34 18.61 21.63
CA ARG A 13 -2.10 19.12 21.06
C ARG A 13 -1.70 18.12 19.98
N ILE A 14 -1.81 18.53 18.73
CA ILE A 14 -1.34 17.74 17.61
C ILE A 14 0.12 17.38 17.91
N ASN A 15 0.41 16.09 18.03
CA ASN A 15 1.78 15.64 18.25
C ASN A 15 2.55 15.88 16.95
N THR A 16 3.41 16.88 16.96
CA THR A 16 4.16 17.32 15.77
C THR A 16 5.02 16.22 15.15
N ALA A 17 5.51 15.27 15.99
CA ALA A 17 6.25 14.12 15.49
C ALA A 17 5.35 13.17 14.67
N LEU A 18 4.11 12.93 15.11
CA LEU A 18 3.14 12.13 14.36
C LEU A 18 2.73 12.82 13.06
N LEU A 19 2.55 14.15 13.10
CA LEU A 19 2.25 14.91 11.89
C LEU A 19 3.40 14.82 10.87
N ALA A 20 4.66 14.96 11.30
CA ALA A 20 5.82 14.82 10.42
C ALA A 20 5.90 13.43 9.79
N LEU A 21 5.60 12.37 10.56
CA LEU A 21 5.53 10.99 10.03
C LEU A 21 4.36 10.81 9.04
N ALA A 22 3.21 11.41 9.32
CA ALA A 22 2.05 11.36 8.42
C ALA A 22 2.30 12.11 7.10
N VAL A 23 3.02 13.24 7.13
CA VAL A 23 3.47 13.95 5.91
C VAL A 23 4.39 13.06 5.08
N GLY A 24 5.33 12.34 5.71
CA GLY A 24 6.18 11.38 5.02
C GLY A 24 5.39 10.21 4.42
N ALA A 25 4.42 9.66 5.17
CA ALA A 25 3.54 8.61 4.68
C ALA A 25 2.67 9.09 3.50
N PHE A 26 2.20 10.34 3.53
CA PHE A 26 1.50 10.98 2.41
C PHE A 26 2.40 11.10 1.18
N ALA A 27 3.63 11.58 1.34
CA ALA A 27 4.58 11.73 0.24
C ALA A 27 4.90 10.38 -0.40
N ILE A 28 5.12 9.33 0.42
CA ILE A 28 5.37 7.95 -0.05
C ILE A 28 4.14 7.41 -0.79
N GLY A 29 2.94 7.58 -0.25
CA GLY A 29 1.71 7.16 -0.92
C GLY A 29 1.49 7.89 -2.25
N ALA A 30 1.76 9.19 -2.30
CA ALA A 30 1.67 9.95 -3.53
C ALA A 30 2.64 9.40 -4.60
N THR A 31 3.91 9.12 -4.25
CA THR A 31 4.86 8.58 -5.24
C THR A 31 4.55 7.14 -5.65
N GLU A 32 4.00 6.33 -4.74
CA GLU A 32 3.66 4.92 -5.02
C GLU A 32 2.51 4.80 -6.01
N PHE A 33 1.40 5.51 -5.74
CA PHE A 33 0.14 5.28 -6.44
C PHE A 33 -0.12 6.27 -7.61
N SER A 34 0.53 7.43 -7.66
CA SER A 34 0.30 8.40 -8.74
C SER A 34 0.63 7.88 -10.14
N PRO A 35 1.63 7.01 -10.37
CA PRO A 35 1.88 6.46 -11.70
C PRO A 35 0.67 5.79 -12.34
N MET A 36 -0.26 5.18 -11.56
CA MET A 36 -1.47 4.56 -12.08
C MET A 36 -2.38 5.56 -12.81
N GLY A 37 -2.38 6.81 -12.34
CA GLY A 37 -3.07 7.93 -13.00
C GLY A 37 -2.30 8.56 -14.16
N MET A 38 -0.99 8.28 -14.26
CA MET A 38 -0.08 8.97 -15.18
C MET A 38 0.35 8.12 -16.38
N LEU A 39 0.12 6.79 -16.39
CA LEU A 39 0.68 5.87 -17.38
C LEU A 39 0.49 6.32 -18.83
N PRO A 40 -0.70 6.71 -19.31
CA PRO A 40 -0.88 7.13 -20.70
C PRO A 40 -0.09 8.39 -21.03
N TYR A 41 -0.01 9.35 -20.12
CA TYR A 41 0.69 10.62 -20.33
C TYR A 41 2.21 10.45 -20.36
N ILE A 42 2.76 9.51 -19.57
CA ILE A 42 4.17 9.15 -19.61
C ILE A 42 4.45 8.41 -20.93
N ALA A 43 3.61 7.43 -21.29
CA ALA A 43 3.75 6.63 -22.50
C ALA A 43 3.80 7.51 -23.75
N ASP A 44 2.85 8.44 -23.88
CA ASP A 44 2.80 9.39 -24.99
C ASP A 44 4.03 10.30 -25.03
N ASN A 45 4.44 10.85 -23.87
CA ASN A 45 5.54 11.80 -23.81
C ASN A 45 6.92 11.20 -24.16
N ILE A 46 7.19 9.95 -23.72
CA ILE A 46 8.46 9.27 -24.00
C ILE A 46 8.36 8.28 -25.17
N GLN A 47 7.23 8.25 -25.88
CA GLN A 47 6.97 7.47 -27.10
C GLN A 47 7.21 5.97 -26.91
N VAL A 48 6.64 5.39 -25.85
CA VAL A 48 6.65 3.94 -25.57
C VAL A 48 5.22 3.45 -25.31
N ASP A 49 5.02 2.14 -25.39
CA ASP A 49 3.73 1.53 -25.12
C ASP A 49 3.38 1.52 -23.61
N ILE A 50 2.10 1.43 -23.29
CA ILE A 50 1.59 1.43 -21.92
C ILE A 50 2.14 0.26 -21.08
N PRO A 51 2.24 -0.99 -21.60
CA PRO A 51 2.87 -2.10 -20.89
C PRO A 51 4.31 -1.80 -20.47
N SER A 52 5.11 -1.19 -21.35
CA SER A 52 6.49 -0.80 -21.05
C SER A 52 6.55 0.23 -19.93
N VAL A 53 5.69 1.25 -19.95
CA VAL A 53 5.59 2.22 -18.83
C VAL A 53 5.11 1.53 -17.56
N GLY A 54 4.19 0.59 -17.63
CA GLY A 54 3.74 -0.21 -16.48
C GLY A 54 4.89 -0.88 -15.71
N SER A 55 6.01 -1.16 -16.40
CA SER A 55 7.22 -1.72 -15.76
C SER A 55 7.80 -0.84 -14.65
N ILE A 56 7.60 0.49 -14.67
CA ILE A 56 8.06 1.38 -13.59
C ILE A 56 7.37 1.10 -12.26
N VAL A 57 6.13 0.61 -12.30
CA VAL A 57 5.38 0.16 -11.10
C VAL A 57 5.97 -1.13 -10.57
N VAL A 58 6.26 -2.10 -11.48
CA VAL A 58 6.91 -3.37 -11.14
C VAL A 58 8.27 -3.12 -10.48
N ILE A 59 9.10 -2.28 -11.10
CA ILE A 59 10.46 -1.97 -10.62
C ILE A 59 10.43 -1.28 -9.27
N TYR A 60 9.50 -0.33 -9.06
CA TYR A 60 9.31 0.32 -7.77
C TYR A 60 8.93 -0.71 -6.70
N ALA A 61 7.95 -1.55 -6.96
CA ALA A 61 7.45 -2.53 -6.01
C ALA A 61 8.51 -3.60 -5.67
N LEU A 62 9.29 -4.08 -6.65
CA LEU A 62 10.43 -4.96 -6.40
C LEU A 62 11.52 -4.27 -5.57
N GLY A 63 11.75 -2.99 -5.82
CA GLY A 63 12.68 -2.19 -5.03
C GLY A 63 12.22 -2.02 -3.57
N VAL A 64 10.92 -1.87 -3.32
CA VAL A 64 10.36 -1.89 -1.94
C VAL A 64 10.56 -3.26 -1.30
N MET A 65 10.22 -4.34 -2.02
CA MET A 65 10.36 -5.71 -1.51
C MET A 65 11.81 -6.00 -1.06
N ILE A 66 12.79 -5.60 -1.86
CA ILE A 66 14.22 -5.82 -1.58
C ILE A 66 14.73 -4.79 -0.56
N GLY A 67 14.37 -3.53 -0.75
CA GLY A 67 14.84 -2.41 0.05
C GLY A 67 14.34 -2.41 1.48
N ALA A 68 13.09 -2.83 1.73
CA ALA A 68 12.50 -2.81 3.07
C ALA A 68 13.33 -3.58 4.10
N PRO A 69 13.66 -4.87 3.93
CA PRO A 69 14.48 -5.58 4.89
C PRO A 69 15.93 -5.05 4.95
N ILE A 70 16.55 -4.76 3.81
CA ILE A 70 17.95 -4.30 3.75
C ILE A 70 18.11 -2.97 4.48
N MET A 71 17.30 -1.97 4.13
CA MET A 71 17.42 -0.62 4.72
C MET A 71 17.01 -0.62 6.20
N THR A 72 16.02 -1.44 6.59
CA THR A 72 15.65 -1.58 7.99
C THR A 72 16.81 -2.16 8.81
N LEU A 73 17.46 -3.23 8.35
CA LEU A 73 18.60 -3.83 9.03
C LEU A 73 19.80 -2.91 9.12
N LEU A 74 20.09 -2.13 8.07
CA LEU A 74 21.18 -1.17 8.03
C LEU A 74 20.95 0.01 9.00
N LEU A 75 19.70 0.41 9.21
CA LEU A 75 19.34 1.64 9.90
C LEU A 75 18.79 1.42 11.31
N VAL A 76 18.32 0.22 11.67
CA VAL A 76 17.64 -0.05 12.96
C VAL A 76 18.48 0.30 14.19
N LYS A 77 19.80 0.20 14.10
CA LYS A 77 20.75 0.57 15.17
C LYS A 77 21.08 2.05 15.22
N ARG A 78 20.73 2.81 14.17
CA ARG A 78 20.98 4.25 14.11
C ARG A 78 19.92 5.02 14.88
N LYS A 79 20.19 6.27 15.26
CA LYS A 79 19.19 7.16 15.83
C LYS A 79 18.02 7.30 14.86
N PRO A 80 16.76 7.03 15.27
CA PRO A 80 15.62 6.98 14.35
C PRO A 80 15.43 8.26 13.53
N LYS A 81 15.69 9.44 14.12
CA LYS A 81 15.63 10.71 13.40
C LYS A 81 16.61 10.73 12.21
N VAL A 82 17.87 10.31 12.43
CA VAL A 82 18.89 10.27 11.37
C VAL A 82 18.50 9.25 10.29
N ALA A 83 17.99 8.09 10.70
CA ALA A 83 17.54 7.04 9.77
C ALA A 83 16.38 7.51 8.89
N LEU A 84 15.35 8.13 9.48
CA LEU A 84 14.18 8.62 8.73
C LEU A 84 14.55 9.79 7.81
N VAL A 85 15.39 10.73 8.24
CA VAL A 85 15.90 11.82 7.39
C VAL A 85 16.70 11.25 6.20
N PHE A 86 17.57 10.28 6.44
CA PHE A 86 18.34 9.61 5.38
C PHE A 86 17.42 8.91 4.37
N LEU A 87 16.41 8.18 4.84
CA LEU A 87 15.42 7.53 3.98
C LEU A 87 14.66 8.55 3.12
N MET A 88 14.23 9.67 3.72
CA MET A 88 13.54 10.72 2.97
C MET A 88 14.47 11.50 2.04
N SER A 89 15.78 11.50 2.29
CA SER A 89 16.76 12.03 1.33
C SER A 89 16.86 11.15 0.08
N ILE A 90 16.88 9.81 0.24
CA ILE A 90 16.79 8.86 -0.88
C ILE A 90 15.49 9.09 -1.67
N PHE A 91 14.37 9.22 -0.97
CA PHE A 91 13.06 9.54 -1.57
C PHE A 91 13.10 10.80 -2.41
N THR A 92 13.62 11.89 -1.86
CA THR A 92 13.68 13.21 -2.51
C THR A 92 14.56 13.16 -3.75
N VAL A 93 15.77 12.61 -3.64
CA VAL A 93 16.69 12.46 -4.77
C VAL A 93 16.10 11.56 -5.84
N GLY A 94 15.49 10.43 -5.46
CA GLY A 94 14.88 9.51 -6.42
C GLY A 94 13.72 10.15 -7.20
N ASN A 95 12.83 10.91 -6.54
CA ASN A 95 11.75 11.61 -7.23
C ASN A 95 12.28 12.78 -8.09
N LEU A 96 13.32 13.46 -7.66
CA LEU A 96 13.98 14.49 -8.48
C LEU A 96 14.59 13.87 -9.75
N LEU A 97 15.27 12.73 -9.63
CA LEU A 97 15.78 11.99 -10.78
C LEU A 97 14.63 11.49 -11.69
N SER A 98 13.49 11.07 -11.11
CA SER A 98 12.30 10.72 -11.90
C SER A 98 11.79 11.89 -12.72
N ALA A 99 11.70 13.08 -12.12
CA ALA A 99 11.29 14.29 -12.81
C ALA A 99 12.23 14.70 -13.96
N MET A 100 13.52 14.41 -13.83
CA MET A 100 14.56 14.73 -14.81
C MET A 100 14.78 13.63 -15.87
N SER A 101 14.07 12.50 -15.77
CA SER A 101 14.28 11.34 -16.64
C SER A 101 13.89 11.63 -18.09
N PRO A 102 14.80 11.46 -19.07
CA PRO A 102 14.50 11.65 -20.49
C PRO A 102 13.82 10.42 -21.13
N ASP A 103 13.99 9.23 -20.56
CA ASP A 103 13.58 7.95 -21.11
C ASP A 103 13.12 6.95 -20.06
N LEU A 104 12.59 5.80 -20.50
CA LEU A 104 12.05 4.76 -19.63
C LEU A 104 13.12 4.13 -18.72
N VAL A 105 14.36 3.99 -19.20
CA VAL A 105 15.44 3.32 -18.45
C VAL A 105 15.85 4.18 -17.25
N THR A 106 16.09 5.46 -17.48
CA THR A 106 16.46 6.41 -16.42
C THR A 106 15.31 6.59 -15.43
N LEU A 107 14.05 6.63 -15.91
CA LEU A 107 12.87 6.66 -15.06
C LEU A 107 12.79 5.40 -14.20
N SER A 108 13.02 4.22 -14.76
CA SER A 108 13.01 2.94 -14.05
C SER A 108 14.07 2.88 -12.94
N ILE A 109 15.29 3.32 -13.23
CA ILE A 109 16.39 3.39 -12.25
C ILE A 109 16.02 4.35 -11.11
N SER A 110 15.49 5.52 -11.44
CA SER A 110 15.08 6.50 -10.43
C SER A 110 13.95 5.98 -9.54
N ARG A 111 13.00 5.24 -10.11
CA ARG A 111 11.91 4.58 -9.37
C ARG A 111 12.43 3.50 -8.43
N PHE A 112 13.40 2.68 -8.87
CA PHE A 112 14.07 1.72 -8.00
C PHE A 112 14.79 2.40 -6.82
N ILE A 113 15.55 3.47 -7.08
CA ILE A 113 16.22 4.26 -6.02
C ILE A 113 15.19 4.80 -5.04
N THR A 114 14.12 5.43 -5.54
CA THR A 114 13.05 5.99 -4.70
C THR A 114 12.44 4.93 -3.80
N SER A 115 12.21 3.73 -4.28
CA SER A 115 11.52 2.66 -3.58
C SER A 115 12.26 2.15 -2.34
N LEU A 116 13.59 2.28 -2.29
CA LEU A 116 14.42 1.77 -1.19
C LEU A 116 14.08 2.39 0.18
N ASN A 117 13.50 3.59 0.21
CA ASN A 117 13.07 4.23 1.46
C ASN A 117 11.79 3.63 2.05
N HIS A 118 10.87 3.15 1.21
CA HIS A 118 9.45 2.96 1.51
C HIS A 118 9.21 2.07 2.74
N GLY A 119 9.57 0.78 2.66
CA GLY A 119 9.28 -0.17 3.74
C GLY A 119 10.02 0.15 5.04
N ALA A 120 11.25 0.63 4.95
CA ALA A 120 12.05 1.02 6.12
C ALA A 120 11.49 2.29 6.79
N PHE A 121 10.96 3.25 6.02
CA PHE A 121 10.30 4.42 6.58
C PHE A 121 9.09 4.04 7.42
N PHE A 122 8.21 3.18 6.92
CA PHE A 122 7.04 2.72 7.68
C PHE A 122 7.43 1.89 8.90
N GLY A 123 8.41 1.00 8.77
CA GLY A 123 8.89 0.18 9.89
C GLY A 123 9.50 1.01 11.03
N LEU A 124 10.47 1.87 10.73
CA LEU A 124 11.12 2.73 11.71
C LEU A 124 10.18 3.85 12.19
N GLY A 125 9.36 4.40 11.31
CA GLY A 125 8.36 5.41 11.64
C GLY A 125 7.31 4.90 12.63
N ALA A 126 6.85 3.65 12.49
CA ALA A 126 5.92 3.04 13.45
C ALA A 126 6.54 2.92 14.85
N ILE A 127 7.83 2.58 14.95
CA ILE A 127 8.56 2.55 16.22
C ILE A 127 8.60 3.94 16.85
N VAL A 128 8.92 4.97 16.05
CA VAL A 128 8.94 6.37 16.51
C VAL A 128 7.54 6.81 16.93
N ALA A 129 6.52 6.55 16.11
CA ALA A 129 5.13 6.89 16.43
C ALA A 129 4.70 6.31 17.78
N ALA A 130 5.02 5.04 18.03
CA ALA A 130 4.74 4.38 19.30
C ALA A 130 5.54 4.96 20.48
N SER A 131 6.78 5.44 20.24
CA SER A 131 7.66 5.93 21.30
C SER A 131 7.36 7.35 21.77
N VAL A 132 6.63 8.15 20.99
CA VAL A 132 6.30 9.56 21.31
C VAL A 132 4.95 9.74 21.98
N VAL A 133 4.30 8.63 22.36
CA VAL A 133 2.99 8.60 23.04
C VAL A 133 2.99 7.60 24.20
N PRO A 134 2.05 7.73 25.17
CA PRO A 134 1.87 6.73 26.24
C PRO A 134 1.53 5.34 25.67
N PRO A 135 1.85 4.24 26.38
CA PRO A 135 1.58 2.86 25.94
C PRO A 135 0.14 2.59 25.50
N SER A 136 -0.84 3.21 26.15
CA SER A 136 -2.27 3.08 25.82
C SER A 136 -2.67 3.73 24.49
N LYS A 137 -1.81 4.57 23.87
CA LYS A 137 -2.09 5.30 22.64
C LYS A 137 -1.19 4.88 21.47
N GLN A 138 -0.34 3.87 21.63
CA GLN A 138 0.64 3.46 20.60
C GLN A 138 -0.02 3.01 19.28
N ALA A 139 -1.07 2.20 19.36
CA ALA A 139 -1.81 1.76 18.17
C ALA A 139 -2.43 2.94 17.41
N SER A 140 -3.04 3.88 18.13
CA SER A 140 -3.60 5.10 17.53
C SER A 140 -2.54 6.01 16.91
N ALA A 141 -1.33 6.07 17.48
CA ALA A 141 -0.23 6.86 16.94
C ALA A 141 0.31 6.25 15.64
N ILE A 142 0.44 4.93 15.57
CA ILE A 142 0.81 4.22 14.34
C ILE A 142 -0.27 4.44 13.27
N ALA A 143 -1.55 4.31 13.64
CA ALA A 143 -2.66 4.58 12.72
C ALA A 143 -2.65 6.03 12.20
N ALA A 144 -2.33 7.01 13.04
CA ALA A 144 -2.21 8.41 12.64
C ALA A 144 -1.09 8.63 11.61
N MET A 145 0.03 7.92 11.72
CA MET A 145 1.08 7.94 10.69
C MET A 145 0.55 7.37 9.36
N PHE A 146 -0.11 6.20 9.39
CA PHE A 146 -0.64 5.57 8.18
C PHE A 146 -1.82 6.34 7.56
N MET A 147 -2.48 7.24 8.31
CA MET A 147 -3.51 8.11 7.76
C MET A 147 -2.97 8.99 6.62
N GLY A 148 -1.67 9.35 6.65
CA GLY A 148 -1.02 10.03 5.54
C GLY A 148 -1.14 9.28 4.22
N LEU A 149 -0.94 7.95 4.24
CA LEU A 149 -1.11 7.08 3.06
C LEU A 149 -2.55 7.08 2.54
N THR A 150 -3.53 7.05 3.45
CA THR A 150 -4.96 7.11 3.11
C THR A 150 -5.32 8.44 2.46
N ILE A 151 -4.83 9.56 3.02
CA ILE A 151 -5.05 10.89 2.45
C ILE A 151 -4.37 11.02 1.08
N ALA A 152 -3.20 10.38 0.88
CA ALA A 152 -2.54 10.34 -0.43
C ALA A 152 -3.41 9.66 -1.49
N ASN A 153 -4.10 8.58 -1.16
CA ASN A 153 -5.00 7.90 -2.10
C ASN A 153 -6.23 8.74 -2.46
N ILE A 154 -6.82 9.47 -1.50
CA ILE A 154 -8.03 10.29 -1.75
C ILE A 154 -7.70 11.59 -2.49
N GLY A 155 -6.61 12.25 -2.11
CA GLY A 155 -6.28 13.58 -2.58
C GLY A 155 -4.96 13.67 -3.35
N GLY A 156 -3.93 12.98 -2.89
CA GLY A 156 -2.58 13.02 -3.49
C GLY A 156 -2.56 12.47 -4.91
N VAL A 157 -3.09 11.27 -5.12
CA VAL A 157 -3.11 10.61 -6.44
C VAL A 157 -3.93 11.41 -7.46
N PRO A 158 -5.18 11.80 -7.18
CA PRO A 158 -5.93 12.65 -8.10
C PRO A 158 -5.26 14.00 -8.38
N LEU A 159 -4.64 14.62 -7.36
CA LEU A 159 -3.92 15.89 -7.52
C LEU A 159 -2.72 15.74 -8.45
N MET A 160 -1.89 14.70 -8.26
CA MET A 160 -0.74 14.42 -9.13
C MET A 160 -1.17 14.08 -10.56
N THR A 161 -2.26 13.32 -10.70
CA THR A 161 -2.86 13.03 -12.02
C THR A 161 -3.34 14.30 -12.69
N LYS A 162 -4.07 15.15 -11.97
CA LYS A 162 -4.54 16.44 -12.51
C LYS A 162 -3.37 17.36 -12.89
N LEU A 163 -2.33 17.42 -12.08
CA LEU A 163 -1.13 18.18 -12.40
C LEU A 163 -0.46 17.63 -13.68
N THR A 164 -0.38 16.32 -13.81
CA THR A 164 0.13 15.65 -15.02
C THR A 164 -0.65 16.04 -16.27
N GLN A 165 -1.97 16.09 -16.19
CA GLN A 165 -2.87 16.47 -17.29
C GLN A 165 -2.70 17.93 -17.74
N VAL A 166 -2.39 18.84 -16.80
CA VAL A 166 -2.35 20.29 -17.09
C VAL A 166 -0.94 20.78 -17.44
N VAL A 167 0.07 20.27 -16.74
CA VAL A 167 1.45 20.80 -16.82
C VAL A 167 2.43 19.74 -17.31
N GLY A 168 2.25 18.49 -16.90
CA GLY A 168 3.10 17.37 -17.27
C GLY A 168 3.42 16.44 -16.09
N TRP A 169 3.87 15.23 -16.39
CA TRP A 169 4.19 14.21 -15.37
C TRP A 169 5.50 14.51 -14.63
N ARG A 170 6.42 15.25 -15.25
CA ARG A 170 7.68 15.64 -14.63
C ARG A 170 7.43 16.60 -13.48
N GLU A 171 6.53 17.56 -13.67
CA GLU A 171 6.10 18.55 -12.68
C GLU A 171 5.44 17.88 -11.46
N ALA A 172 4.69 16.81 -11.69
CA ALA A 172 4.15 16.02 -10.60
C ALA A 172 5.27 15.35 -9.76
N PHE A 173 6.32 14.80 -10.39
CA PHE A 173 7.47 14.27 -9.65
C PHE A 173 8.29 15.38 -8.97
N TYR A 174 8.43 16.57 -9.53
CA TYR A 174 9.02 17.72 -8.83
C TYR A 174 8.24 18.09 -7.58
N LEU A 175 6.90 18.11 -7.65
CA LEU A 175 6.06 18.38 -6.48
C LEU A 175 6.21 17.28 -5.42
N ILE A 176 6.27 16.01 -5.82
CA ILE A 176 6.53 14.89 -4.90
C ILE A 176 7.92 15.02 -4.26
N ALA A 177 8.94 15.43 -5.00
CA ALA A 177 10.28 15.70 -4.45
C ALA A 177 10.24 16.87 -3.43
N ALA A 178 9.47 17.91 -3.71
CA ALA A 178 9.25 19.02 -2.76
C ALA A 178 8.56 18.54 -1.47
N LEU A 179 7.58 17.63 -1.56
CA LEU A 179 6.97 16.98 -0.39
C LEU A 179 8.02 16.17 0.41
N GLY A 180 8.99 15.57 -0.26
CA GLY A 180 10.13 14.92 0.39
C GLY A 180 10.98 15.91 1.19
N LEU A 181 11.30 17.08 0.63
CA LEU A 181 12.01 18.15 1.36
C LEU A 181 11.20 18.67 2.55
N LEU A 182 9.90 18.86 2.37
CA LEU A 182 9.00 19.26 3.45
C LEU A 182 9.00 18.23 4.57
N THR A 183 8.99 16.93 4.21
CA THR A 183 9.07 15.84 5.18
C THR A 183 10.39 15.85 5.95
N ILE A 184 11.52 16.02 5.26
CA ILE A 184 12.86 16.13 5.89
C ILE A 184 12.87 17.28 6.90
N ALA A 185 12.42 18.47 6.50
CA ALA A 185 12.36 19.64 7.38
C ALA A 185 11.46 19.36 8.60
N SER A 186 10.29 18.77 8.38
CA SER A 186 9.34 18.40 9.44
C SER A 186 9.95 17.39 10.41
N LEU A 187 10.66 16.36 9.93
CA LEU A 187 11.32 15.35 10.76
C LEU A 187 12.47 15.96 11.59
N ILE A 188 13.27 16.83 10.98
CA ILE A 188 14.38 17.52 11.67
C ILE A 188 13.82 18.40 12.80
N TRP A 189 12.73 19.09 12.55
CA TRP A 189 12.12 20.00 13.53
C TRP A 189 11.35 19.25 14.62
N ALA A 190 10.55 18.26 14.28
CA ALA A 190 9.55 17.66 15.17
C ALA A 190 10.05 16.43 15.92
N LEU A 191 11.03 15.68 15.42
CA LEU A 191 11.48 14.44 16.08
C LEU A 191 12.47 14.71 17.21
N PRO A 192 12.28 14.07 18.39
CA PRO A 192 13.21 14.14 19.49
C PRO A 192 14.61 13.57 19.14
N ASN A 193 15.67 14.20 19.66
CA ASN A 193 17.05 13.76 19.41
C ASN A 193 17.52 12.62 20.33
N ASN A 194 16.77 12.34 21.40
CA ASN A 194 17.11 11.35 22.44
C ASN A 194 16.66 9.92 22.12
N LEU A 195 15.94 9.71 21.01
CA LEU A 195 15.54 8.38 20.59
C LEU A 195 16.76 7.56 20.15
N GLN A 196 16.87 6.33 20.69
CA GLN A 196 17.95 5.41 20.38
C GLN A 196 17.48 4.31 19.43
N GLY A 197 18.41 3.75 18.64
CA GLY A 197 18.15 2.56 17.84
C GLY A 197 17.90 1.33 18.72
N ARG A 198 17.32 0.28 18.14
CA ARG A 198 17.04 -0.99 18.84
C ARG A 198 18.08 -2.03 18.48
N ASP A 199 18.54 -2.78 19.50
CA ASP A 199 19.23 -4.04 19.27
C ASP A 199 18.18 -5.14 18.98
N VAL A 200 18.29 -5.74 17.80
CA VAL A 200 17.40 -6.78 17.32
C VAL A 200 18.19 -8.06 17.07
N ASN A 201 17.71 -9.18 17.60
CA ASN A 201 18.25 -10.49 17.28
C ASN A 201 17.67 -11.00 15.95
N VAL A 202 18.23 -10.49 14.86
CA VAL A 202 17.78 -10.76 13.48
C VAL A 202 17.64 -12.26 13.20
N LYS A 203 18.57 -13.09 13.70
CA LYS A 203 18.60 -14.54 13.43
C LYS A 203 17.38 -15.26 14.02
N ASN A 204 16.97 -14.89 15.23
CA ASN A 204 15.81 -15.49 15.88
C ASN A 204 14.51 -15.05 15.21
N GLU A 205 14.38 -13.75 14.88
CA GLU A 205 13.19 -13.22 14.22
C GLU A 205 13.00 -13.80 12.81
N LEU A 206 14.07 -13.96 12.02
CA LEU A 206 14.05 -14.62 10.70
C LEU A 206 13.60 -16.10 10.79
N ARG A 207 13.93 -16.79 11.88
CA ARG A 207 13.47 -18.17 12.09
C ARG A 207 11.94 -18.26 12.26
N ILE A 208 11.35 -17.27 12.95
CA ILE A 208 9.89 -17.17 13.14
C ILE A 208 9.19 -16.93 11.80
N LEU A 209 9.73 -16.10 10.93
CA LEU A 209 9.16 -15.79 9.61
C LEU A 209 9.07 -17.05 8.71
N ARG A 210 9.93 -18.06 8.93
CA ARG A 210 9.90 -19.32 8.17
C ARG A 210 8.82 -20.29 8.63
N ARG A 211 8.02 -19.95 9.65
CA ARG A 211 6.89 -20.80 10.08
C ARG A 211 5.86 -20.89 8.95
N PRO A 212 5.33 -22.10 8.65
CA PRO A 212 4.37 -22.28 7.53
C PRO A 212 3.13 -21.37 7.62
N GLN A 213 2.63 -21.10 8.84
CA GLN A 213 1.47 -20.23 9.05
C GLN A 213 1.79 -18.77 8.67
N VAL A 214 3.00 -18.29 8.97
CA VAL A 214 3.45 -16.94 8.60
C VAL A 214 3.62 -16.85 7.09
N MET A 215 4.26 -17.86 6.47
CA MET A 215 4.45 -17.92 5.02
C MET A 215 3.12 -17.97 4.26
N LEU A 216 2.14 -18.73 4.72
CA LEU A 216 0.80 -18.78 4.12
C LEU A 216 0.06 -17.44 4.28
N GLY A 217 0.19 -16.77 5.44
CA GLY A 217 -0.34 -15.44 5.64
C GLY A 217 0.26 -14.43 4.67
N MET A 218 1.59 -14.44 4.51
CA MET A 218 2.29 -13.59 3.53
C MET A 218 1.89 -13.91 2.07
N LEU A 219 1.69 -15.19 1.75
CA LEU A 219 1.18 -15.60 0.43
C LEU A 219 -0.22 -15.04 0.17
N SER A 220 -1.09 -15.01 1.21
CA SER A 220 -2.40 -14.35 1.09
C SER A 220 -2.26 -12.86 0.81
N THR A 221 -1.27 -12.18 1.42
CA THR A 221 -0.95 -10.78 1.13
C THR A 221 -0.50 -10.60 -0.32
N VAL A 222 0.41 -11.45 -0.80
CA VAL A 222 0.87 -11.42 -2.20
C VAL A 222 -0.29 -11.57 -3.17
N LEU A 223 -1.17 -12.56 -2.96
CA LEU A 223 -2.30 -12.82 -3.86
C LEU A 223 -3.34 -11.69 -3.82
N GLY A 224 -3.67 -11.18 -2.63
CA GLY A 224 -4.60 -10.06 -2.49
C GLY A 224 -4.10 -8.78 -3.16
N ALA A 225 -2.83 -8.42 -2.93
CA ALA A 225 -2.19 -7.29 -3.58
C ALA A 225 -2.07 -7.52 -5.10
N SER A 226 -1.70 -8.74 -5.55
CA SER A 226 -1.63 -9.04 -6.99
C SER A 226 -2.98 -8.85 -7.67
N ALA A 227 -4.07 -9.35 -7.09
CA ALA A 227 -5.41 -9.14 -7.64
C ALA A 227 -5.74 -7.65 -7.76
N MET A 228 -5.49 -6.88 -6.70
CA MET A 228 -5.73 -5.44 -6.69
C MET A 228 -4.91 -4.71 -7.77
N PHE A 229 -3.59 -4.92 -7.83
CA PHE A 229 -2.70 -4.18 -8.72
C PHE A 229 -2.76 -4.65 -10.17
N THR A 230 -3.27 -5.85 -10.47
CA THR A 230 -3.58 -6.27 -11.83
C THR A 230 -4.51 -5.26 -12.51
N LEU A 231 -5.57 -4.80 -11.82
CA LEU A 231 -6.49 -3.79 -12.34
C LEU A 231 -5.98 -2.37 -12.10
N TYR A 232 -5.54 -2.05 -10.87
CA TYR A 232 -5.23 -0.68 -10.49
C TYR A 232 -4.09 -0.06 -11.32
N THR A 233 -3.08 -0.85 -11.67
CA THR A 233 -1.94 -0.36 -12.46
C THR A 233 -2.38 0.23 -13.80
N TYR A 234 -3.37 -0.38 -14.45
CA TYR A 234 -3.82 0.01 -15.78
C TYR A 234 -5.19 0.69 -15.77
N ILE A 235 -5.64 1.20 -14.62
CA ILE A 235 -6.99 1.75 -14.47
C ILE A 235 -7.26 2.94 -15.38
N THR A 236 -6.29 3.83 -15.54
CA THR A 236 -6.45 5.02 -16.39
C THR A 236 -6.60 4.66 -17.86
N PRO A 237 -5.69 3.90 -18.50
CA PRO A 237 -5.89 3.50 -19.89
C PRO A 237 -7.12 2.60 -20.08
N MET A 238 -7.49 1.80 -19.08
CA MET A 238 -8.72 1.00 -19.11
C MET A 238 -9.98 1.87 -19.14
N LEU A 239 -10.03 2.96 -18.37
CA LEU A 239 -11.16 3.91 -18.41
C LEU A 239 -11.23 4.68 -19.73
N MET A 240 -10.09 5.01 -20.31
CA MET A 240 -10.02 5.62 -21.65
C MET A 240 -10.57 4.67 -22.71
N ASP A 241 -10.24 3.37 -22.64
CA ASP A 241 -10.69 2.36 -23.59
C ASP A 241 -12.20 2.02 -23.43
N PHE A 242 -12.68 1.89 -22.19
CA PHE A 242 -14.05 1.42 -21.93
C PHE A 242 -15.15 2.46 -22.14
N ILE A 243 -14.86 3.71 -21.78
CA ILE A 243 -15.88 4.78 -21.69
C ILE A 243 -15.39 6.12 -22.27
N ASP A 244 -14.33 6.13 -23.06
CA ASP A 244 -13.70 7.36 -23.60
C ASP A 244 -13.52 8.43 -22.49
N ALA A 245 -13.01 8.00 -21.33
CA ALA A 245 -12.95 8.84 -20.14
C ALA A 245 -12.10 10.09 -20.36
N SER A 246 -12.71 11.25 -20.19
CA SER A 246 -11.98 12.53 -20.19
C SER A 246 -11.05 12.65 -18.98
N ASP A 247 -10.06 13.52 -19.08
CA ASP A 247 -9.11 13.84 -18.00
C ASP A 247 -9.80 14.18 -16.67
N GLN A 248 -10.90 14.97 -16.75
CA GLN A 248 -11.69 15.28 -15.56
C GLN A 248 -12.38 14.05 -14.97
N MET A 249 -12.92 13.19 -15.82
CA MET A 249 -13.56 11.94 -15.39
C MET A 249 -12.55 11.00 -14.73
N ILE A 250 -11.36 10.83 -15.30
CA ILE A 250 -10.26 10.04 -14.72
C ILE A 250 -9.94 10.55 -13.31
N THR A 251 -9.78 11.87 -13.14
CA THR A 251 -9.51 12.46 -11.83
C THR A 251 -10.60 12.14 -10.82
N ILE A 252 -11.88 12.22 -11.21
CA ILE A 252 -13.04 11.87 -10.35
C ILE A 252 -13.01 10.38 -9.99
N MET A 253 -12.74 9.50 -10.96
CA MET A 253 -12.68 8.05 -10.72
C MET A 253 -11.56 7.69 -9.73
N LEU A 254 -10.41 8.36 -9.79
CA LEU A 254 -9.33 8.17 -8.82
C LEU A 254 -9.72 8.65 -7.40
N VAL A 255 -10.51 9.74 -7.28
CA VAL A 255 -11.09 10.14 -5.97
C VAL A 255 -12.03 9.06 -5.44
N ILE A 256 -12.89 8.50 -6.29
CA ILE A 256 -13.81 7.41 -5.93
C ILE A 256 -13.02 6.19 -5.44
N ILE A 257 -11.96 5.81 -6.13
CA ILE A 257 -11.06 4.71 -5.71
C ILE A 257 -10.45 5.00 -4.34
N GLY A 258 -9.90 6.20 -4.14
CA GLY A 258 -9.32 6.60 -2.86
C GLY A 258 -10.32 6.57 -1.70
N ALA A 259 -11.54 7.05 -1.94
CA ALA A 259 -12.64 6.96 -0.97
C ALA A 259 -12.99 5.49 -0.66
N GLY A 260 -13.08 4.64 -1.69
CA GLY A 260 -13.32 3.22 -1.53
C GLY A 260 -12.21 2.50 -0.76
N PHE A 261 -10.95 2.80 -1.01
CA PHE A 261 -9.82 2.29 -0.25
C PHE A 261 -9.92 2.65 1.24
N THR A 262 -10.30 3.89 1.54
CA THR A 262 -10.50 4.37 2.92
C THR A 262 -11.63 3.62 3.61
N MET A 263 -12.79 3.53 2.94
CA MET A 263 -13.94 2.79 3.46
C MET A 263 -13.60 1.31 3.66
N GLY A 264 -12.93 0.69 2.70
CA GLY A 264 -12.50 -0.70 2.75
C GLY A 264 -11.57 -0.98 3.91
N ASN A 265 -10.53 -0.15 4.09
CA ASN A 265 -9.61 -0.27 5.21
C ASN A 265 -10.34 -0.21 6.57
N TYR A 266 -11.27 0.72 6.72
CA TYR A 266 -12.09 0.84 7.93
C TYR A 266 -12.99 -0.37 8.16
N LEU A 267 -13.75 -0.79 7.13
CA LEU A 267 -14.68 -1.91 7.20
C LEU A 267 -13.93 -3.24 7.42
N GLY A 268 -12.81 -3.43 6.73
CA GLY A 268 -11.95 -4.61 6.88
C GLY A 268 -11.46 -4.78 8.32
N GLY A 269 -11.00 -3.71 8.95
CA GLY A 269 -10.62 -3.71 10.37
C GLY A 269 -11.82 -4.03 11.29
N LEU A 270 -12.94 -3.32 11.10
CA LEU A 270 -14.15 -3.48 11.92
C LEU A 270 -14.73 -4.90 11.87
N PHE A 271 -14.78 -5.52 10.69
CA PHE A 271 -15.31 -6.87 10.54
C PHE A 271 -14.30 -7.94 10.97
N ALA A 272 -12.98 -7.68 10.85
CA ALA A 272 -11.94 -8.57 11.33
C ALA A 272 -12.01 -8.79 12.86
N ASP A 273 -12.40 -7.77 13.62
CA ASP A 273 -12.61 -7.87 15.06
C ASP A 273 -13.74 -8.86 15.43
N LYS A 274 -14.75 -9.00 14.55
CA LYS A 274 -15.85 -9.96 14.75
C LYS A 274 -15.49 -11.37 14.29
N SER A 275 -14.90 -11.49 13.11
CA SER A 275 -14.51 -12.77 12.52
C SER A 275 -13.41 -12.58 11.47
N LEU A 276 -12.16 -12.85 11.86
CA LEU A 276 -11.01 -12.69 10.98
C LEU A 276 -11.13 -13.48 9.67
N PHE A 277 -11.43 -14.79 9.78
CA PHE A 277 -11.53 -15.67 8.61
C PHE A 277 -12.79 -15.42 7.78
N GLY A 278 -13.94 -15.14 8.42
CA GLY A 278 -15.16 -14.77 7.72
C GLY A 278 -14.97 -13.51 6.90
N THR A 279 -14.33 -12.49 7.47
CA THR A 279 -14.01 -11.23 6.78
C THR A 279 -13.11 -11.50 5.58
N LEU A 280 -12.03 -12.25 5.74
CA LEU A 280 -11.12 -12.57 4.64
C LEU A 280 -11.83 -13.29 3.50
N ILE A 281 -12.61 -14.32 3.78
CA ILE A 281 -13.34 -15.08 2.74
C ILE A 281 -14.33 -14.18 2.00
N ILE A 282 -15.15 -13.40 2.73
CA ILE A 282 -16.15 -12.51 2.13
C ILE A 282 -15.48 -11.42 1.30
N PHE A 283 -14.43 -10.77 1.82
CA PHE A 283 -13.79 -9.67 1.11
C PHE A 283 -13.03 -10.14 -0.13
N PHE A 284 -12.34 -11.28 -0.09
CA PHE A 284 -11.73 -11.87 -1.28
C PHE A 284 -12.78 -12.31 -2.32
N LEU A 285 -13.92 -12.87 -1.87
CA LEU A 285 -15.02 -13.24 -2.75
C LEU A 285 -15.62 -11.99 -3.43
N MET A 286 -15.89 -10.94 -2.66
CA MET A 286 -16.42 -9.69 -3.21
C MET A 286 -15.41 -9.00 -4.13
N LEU A 287 -14.11 -9.07 -3.83
CA LEU A 287 -13.04 -8.61 -4.72
C LEU A 287 -13.08 -9.37 -6.05
N ALA A 288 -13.13 -10.70 -6.00
CA ALA A 288 -13.21 -11.54 -7.20
C ALA A 288 -14.47 -11.22 -8.04
N LEU A 289 -15.62 -11.11 -7.38
CA LEU A 289 -16.89 -10.79 -8.04
C LEU A 289 -16.88 -9.38 -8.66
N SER A 290 -16.38 -8.38 -7.92
CA SER A 290 -16.29 -7.01 -8.43
C SER A 290 -15.43 -6.94 -9.69
N MET A 291 -14.30 -7.64 -9.73
CA MET A 291 -13.42 -7.69 -10.90
C MET A 291 -14.04 -8.47 -12.06
N ALA A 292 -14.72 -9.60 -11.79
CA ALA A 292 -15.38 -10.40 -12.81
C ALA A 292 -16.53 -9.62 -13.52
N ILE A 293 -17.25 -8.81 -12.75
CA ILE A 293 -18.42 -8.05 -13.25
C ILE A 293 -18.00 -6.72 -13.87
N PHE A 294 -16.85 -6.15 -13.48
CA PHE A 294 -16.42 -4.80 -13.86
C PHE A 294 -16.49 -4.53 -15.38
N PRO A 295 -15.97 -5.38 -16.28
CA PRO A 295 -16.03 -5.12 -17.72
C PRO A 295 -17.45 -5.02 -18.28
N PHE A 296 -18.43 -5.65 -17.65
CA PHE A 296 -19.83 -5.66 -18.10
C PHE A 296 -20.62 -4.43 -17.63
N ILE A 297 -20.22 -3.83 -16.51
CA ILE A 297 -20.90 -2.65 -15.95
C ILE A 297 -20.19 -1.34 -16.28
N ALA A 298 -18.89 -1.37 -16.60
CA ALA A 298 -18.09 -0.20 -16.95
C ALA A 298 -18.32 0.24 -18.41
N THR A 299 -19.60 0.31 -18.83
CA THR A 299 -20.03 0.75 -20.17
C THR A 299 -20.40 2.23 -20.23
N ASN A 300 -20.40 2.89 -19.07
CA ASN A 300 -20.65 4.32 -18.92
C ASN A 300 -20.05 4.82 -17.60
N ALA A 301 -19.99 6.13 -17.41
CA ALA A 301 -19.35 6.76 -16.25
C ALA A 301 -19.94 6.31 -14.90
N VAL A 302 -21.26 6.12 -14.82
CA VAL A 302 -21.93 5.69 -13.57
C VAL A 302 -21.59 4.24 -13.25
N GLY A 303 -21.68 3.35 -14.21
CA GLY A 303 -21.33 1.94 -14.06
C GLY A 303 -19.85 1.75 -13.69
N ALA A 304 -18.94 2.47 -14.37
CA ALA A 304 -17.53 2.48 -14.05
C ALA A 304 -17.27 3.00 -12.62
N GLY A 305 -17.89 4.13 -12.23
CA GLY A 305 -17.74 4.70 -10.89
C GLY A 305 -18.22 3.77 -9.78
N LEU A 306 -19.40 3.17 -9.94
CA LEU A 306 -19.92 2.19 -8.98
C LEU A 306 -19.04 0.94 -8.92
N GLY A 307 -18.64 0.40 -10.05
CA GLY A 307 -17.74 -0.76 -10.12
C GLY A 307 -16.41 -0.50 -9.43
N LEU A 308 -15.80 0.66 -9.67
CA LEU A 308 -14.54 1.06 -9.02
C LEU A 308 -14.69 1.28 -7.51
N LEU A 309 -15.82 1.86 -7.07
CA LEU A 309 -16.11 2.02 -5.64
C LEU A 309 -16.18 0.65 -4.95
N PHE A 310 -16.97 -0.29 -5.50
CA PHE A 310 -17.09 -1.63 -4.95
C PHE A 310 -15.75 -2.38 -4.95
N TRP A 311 -15.07 -2.39 -6.09
CA TRP A 311 -13.77 -3.01 -6.20
C TRP A 311 -12.76 -2.44 -5.19
N SER A 312 -12.66 -1.13 -5.06
CA SER A 312 -11.71 -0.48 -4.16
C SER A 312 -12.00 -0.75 -2.68
N ILE A 313 -13.28 -0.80 -2.28
CA ILE A 313 -13.66 -1.18 -0.91
C ILE A 313 -13.11 -2.57 -0.56
N PHE A 314 -13.31 -3.55 -1.42
CA PHE A 314 -12.89 -4.92 -1.13
C PHE A 314 -11.39 -5.13 -1.34
N SER A 315 -10.76 -4.41 -2.26
CA SER A 315 -9.32 -4.44 -2.50
C SER A 315 -8.50 -4.01 -1.26
N PHE A 316 -8.83 -2.88 -0.66
CA PHE A 316 -8.15 -2.42 0.56
C PHE A 316 -8.74 -3.03 1.84
N GLY A 317 -9.96 -3.50 1.79
CA GLY A 317 -10.62 -4.13 2.93
C GLY A 317 -9.98 -5.47 3.36
N ILE A 318 -9.24 -6.15 2.49
CA ILE A 318 -8.48 -7.35 2.84
C ILE A 318 -7.19 -7.03 3.61
N VAL A 319 -6.66 -5.80 3.52
CA VAL A 319 -5.33 -5.44 4.06
C VAL A 319 -5.25 -5.55 5.58
N PRO A 320 -6.14 -4.92 6.39
CA PRO A 320 -6.07 -5.05 7.84
C PRO A 320 -6.22 -6.48 8.36
N PRO A 321 -7.21 -7.28 7.89
CA PRO A 321 -7.35 -8.65 8.38
C PRO A 321 -6.19 -9.56 7.99
N ILE A 322 -5.59 -9.42 6.80
CA ILE A 322 -4.37 -10.17 6.46
C ILE A 322 -3.20 -9.76 7.35
N GLN A 323 -3.04 -8.46 7.62
CA GLN A 323 -2.00 -7.98 8.53
C GLN A 323 -2.13 -8.59 9.92
N ILE A 324 -3.35 -8.64 10.47
CA ILE A 324 -3.65 -9.30 11.75
C ILE A 324 -3.34 -10.81 11.69
N LEU A 325 -3.71 -11.49 10.60
CA LEU A 325 -3.43 -12.90 10.39
C LEU A 325 -1.92 -13.18 10.46
N VAL A 326 -1.10 -12.42 9.74
CA VAL A 326 0.36 -12.56 9.70
C VAL A 326 0.98 -12.26 11.06
N MET A 327 0.58 -11.19 11.73
CA MET A 327 1.10 -10.82 13.05
C MET A 327 0.76 -11.85 14.13
N ASN A 328 -0.45 -12.42 14.11
CA ASN A 328 -0.88 -13.45 15.04
C ASN A 328 -0.09 -14.76 14.84
N ALA A 329 0.24 -15.10 13.59
CA ALA A 329 1.07 -16.27 13.28
C ALA A 329 2.54 -16.09 13.68
N ALA A 330 3.03 -14.84 13.73
CA ALA A 330 4.42 -14.47 14.01
C ALA A 330 4.65 -14.07 15.48
N THR A 331 3.99 -14.71 16.44
CA THR A 331 4.18 -14.42 17.86
C THR A 331 5.66 -14.49 18.25
N GLY A 332 6.15 -13.41 18.84
CA GLY A 332 7.57 -13.21 19.19
C GLY A 332 8.39 -12.46 18.13
N ALA A 333 7.82 -12.18 16.94
CA ALA A 333 8.47 -11.39 15.87
C ALA A 333 7.46 -10.51 15.10
N GLN A 334 6.39 -10.05 15.76
CA GLN A 334 5.29 -9.34 15.08
C GLN A 334 5.75 -8.08 14.34
N ALA A 335 6.70 -7.32 14.89
CA ALA A 335 7.21 -6.10 14.25
C ALA A 335 7.94 -6.42 12.94
N LEU A 336 8.83 -7.43 12.94
CA LEU A 336 9.50 -7.85 11.72
C LEU A 336 8.53 -8.47 10.71
N ALA A 337 7.59 -9.29 11.18
CA ALA A 337 6.55 -9.88 10.32
C ALA A 337 5.68 -8.80 9.66
N SER A 338 5.33 -7.74 10.37
CA SER A 338 4.63 -6.58 9.82
C SER A 338 5.44 -5.90 8.71
N SER A 339 6.73 -5.63 8.94
CA SER A 339 7.62 -5.02 7.93
C SER A 339 7.78 -5.90 6.68
N VAL A 340 8.01 -7.21 6.88
CA VAL A 340 8.18 -8.15 5.77
C VAL A 340 6.85 -8.34 5.01
N ASN A 341 5.71 -8.23 5.70
CA ASN A 341 4.40 -8.27 5.06
C ASN A 341 4.15 -7.06 4.15
N ILE A 342 4.73 -5.88 4.45
CA ILE A 342 4.76 -4.73 3.51
C ILE A 342 5.55 -5.11 2.26
N GLY A 343 6.67 -5.81 2.41
CA GLY A 343 7.43 -6.37 1.29
C GLY A 343 6.61 -7.38 0.47
N ALA A 344 5.85 -8.27 1.13
CA ALA A 344 4.94 -9.21 0.49
C ALA A 344 3.80 -8.50 -0.28
N PHE A 345 3.24 -7.43 0.28
CA PHE A 345 2.27 -6.58 -0.41
C PHE A 345 2.86 -5.99 -1.69
N ASN A 346 4.08 -5.48 -1.63
CA ASN A 346 4.76 -4.92 -2.80
C ASN A 346 5.20 -6.00 -3.81
N LEU A 347 5.55 -7.21 -3.37
CA LEU A 347 5.72 -8.34 -4.29
C LEU A 347 4.42 -8.63 -5.05
N GLY A 348 3.28 -8.60 -4.35
CA GLY A 348 1.97 -8.72 -4.97
C GLY A 348 1.70 -7.59 -5.96
N ASN A 349 2.02 -6.34 -5.62
CA ASN A 349 1.95 -5.19 -6.53
C ASN A 349 2.76 -5.46 -7.82
N ALA A 350 4.02 -5.87 -7.68
CA ALA A 350 4.87 -6.20 -8.84
C ALA A 350 4.26 -7.30 -9.72
N ILE A 351 3.79 -8.39 -9.11
CA ILE A 351 3.18 -9.52 -9.85
C ILE A 351 1.89 -9.05 -10.54
N GLY A 352 1.02 -8.30 -9.87
CA GLY A 352 -0.22 -7.79 -10.44
C GLY A 352 0.04 -6.87 -11.64
N ALA A 353 0.95 -5.90 -11.49
CA ALA A 353 1.35 -5.01 -12.57
C ALA A 353 1.96 -5.78 -13.76
N ALA A 354 2.79 -6.79 -13.49
CA ALA A 354 3.38 -7.64 -14.52
C ALA A 354 2.33 -8.48 -15.26
N ILE A 355 1.33 -9.04 -14.54
CA ILE A 355 0.20 -9.77 -15.14
C ILE A 355 -0.57 -8.85 -16.09
N GLY A 356 -0.95 -7.65 -15.65
CA GLY A 356 -1.67 -6.70 -16.49
C GLY A 356 -0.87 -6.28 -17.72
N GLY A 357 0.45 -6.01 -17.54
CA GLY A 357 1.36 -5.71 -18.64
C GLY A 357 1.48 -6.84 -19.65
N ALA A 358 1.62 -8.09 -19.17
CA ALA A 358 1.67 -9.26 -20.03
C ALA A 358 0.38 -9.43 -20.85
N VAL A 359 -0.80 -9.27 -20.21
CA VAL A 359 -2.09 -9.33 -20.90
C VAL A 359 -2.12 -8.36 -22.10
N LEU A 360 -1.70 -7.12 -21.89
CA LEU A 360 -1.68 -6.10 -22.95
C LEU A 360 -0.60 -6.38 -24.02
N SER A 361 0.59 -6.84 -23.60
CA SER A 361 1.70 -7.15 -24.52
C SER A 361 1.38 -8.32 -25.45
N TYR A 362 0.52 -9.27 -25.01
CA TYR A 362 0.00 -10.35 -25.86
C TYR A 362 -1.19 -9.93 -26.73
N GLY A 363 -1.59 -8.66 -26.73
CA GLY A 363 -2.67 -8.11 -27.54
C GLY A 363 -4.08 -8.42 -27.01
N TYR A 364 -4.23 -8.86 -25.76
CA TYR A 364 -5.55 -9.03 -25.16
C TYR A 364 -6.16 -7.69 -24.72
N SER A 365 -7.49 -7.64 -24.66
CA SER A 365 -8.24 -6.46 -24.23
C SER A 365 -8.06 -6.15 -22.73
N TYR A 366 -8.36 -4.92 -22.33
CA TYR A 366 -8.39 -4.52 -20.92
C TYR A 366 -9.35 -5.34 -20.06
N SER A 367 -10.43 -5.90 -20.62
CA SER A 367 -11.33 -6.81 -19.91
C SER A 367 -10.62 -8.05 -19.37
N MET A 368 -9.63 -8.58 -20.10
CA MET A 368 -8.84 -9.73 -19.67
C MET A 368 -8.03 -9.43 -18.41
N ILE A 369 -7.60 -8.18 -18.18
CA ILE A 369 -6.93 -7.75 -16.95
C ILE A 369 -7.84 -8.00 -15.74
N SER A 370 -9.12 -7.63 -15.83
CA SER A 370 -10.10 -7.87 -14.77
C SER A 370 -10.30 -9.37 -14.50
N PHE A 371 -10.39 -10.20 -15.55
CA PHE A 371 -10.53 -11.66 -15.39
C PHE A 371 -9.29 -12.31 -14.79
N MET A 372 -8.10 -11.86 -15.16
CA MET A 372 -6.86 -12.35 -14.55
C MET A 372 -6.77 -11.96 -13.06
N GLY A 373 -7.17 -10.74 -12.70
CA GLY A 373 -7.27 -10.33 -11.30
C GLY A 373 -8.31 -11.13 -10.52
N THR A 374 -9.46 -11.47 -11.14
CA THR A 374 -10.45 -12.40 -10.58
C THR A 374 -9.83 -13.76 -10.27
N PHE A 375 -9.09 -14.34 -11.23
CA PHE A 375 -8.41 -15.61 -11.03
C PHE A 375 -7.43 -15.57 -9.85
N VAL A 376 -6.63 -14.52 -9.73
CA VAL A 376 -5.69 -14.34 -8.61
C VAL A 376 -6.42 -14.19 -7.27
N ALA A 377 -7.54 -13.45 -7.24
CA ALA A 377 -8.36 -13.32 -6.03
C ALA A 377 -8.96 -14.66 -5.58
N VAL A 378 -9.39 -15.50 -6.52
CA VAL A 378 -9.87 -16.87 -6.23
C VAL A 378 -8.75 -17.73 -5.65
N LEU A 379 -7.52 -17.64 -6.16
CA LEU A 379 -6.37 -18.32 -5.55
C LEU A 379 -6.15 -17.85 -4.10
N GLY A 380 -6.36 -16.56 -3.82
CA GLY A 380 -6.33 -16.02 -2.46
C GLY A 380 -7.35 -16.69 -1.53
N ILE A 381 -8.59 -16.90 -2.01
CA ILE A 381 -9.62 -17.63 -1.25
C ILE A 381 -9.15 -19.05 -0.92
N VAL A 382 -8.58 -19.77 -1.89
CA VAL A 382 -8.08 -21.14 -1.69
C VAL A 382 -7.02 -21.16 -0.57
N VAL A 383 -6.07 -20.23 -0.58
CA VAL A 383 -5.03 -20.14 0.46
C VAL A 383 -5.64 -19.86 1.84
N ILE A 384 -6.60 -18.94 1.94
CA ILE A 384 -7.30 -18.65 3.21
C ILE A 384 -8.06 -19.88 3.73
N LEU A 385 -8.72 -20.63 2.86
CA LEU A 385 -9.41 -21.88 3.25
C LEU A 385 -8.44 -22.95 3.74
N VAL A 386 -7.26 -23.08 3.14
CA VAL A 386 -6.20 -23.99 3.61
C VAL A 386 -5.72 -23.60 5.02
N ILE A 387 -5.50 -22.29 5.27
CA ILE A 387 -5.11 -21.80 6.59
C ILE A 387 -6.20 -22.09 7.62
N PHE A 388 -7.45 -21.87 7.28
CA PHE A 388 -8.60 -22.09 8.15
C PHE A 388 -8.72 -23.57 8.56
N ARG A 389 -8.64 -24.51 7.59
CA ARG A 389 -8.70 -25.96 7.86
C ARG A 389 -7.59 -26.41 8.81
N LYS A 390 -6.33 -26.04 8.52
CA LYS A 390 -5.19 -26.40 9.39
C LYS A 390 -5.35 -25.92 10.83
N LYS A 391 -5.97 -24.73 11.03
CA LYS A 391 -6.23 -24.23 12.38
C LYS A 391 -7.35 -25.00 13.09
N SER A 392 -8.35 -25.47 12.36
CA SER A 392 -9.43 -26.30 12.90
C SER A 392 -8.91 -27.67 13.36
N ASP A 393 -8.10 -28.32 12.53
CA ASP A 393 -7.53 -29.65 12.82
C ASP A 393 -6.65 -29.59 14.08
N THR A 394 -5.81 -28.59 14.24
CA THR A 394 -4.95 -28.41 15.43
C THR A 394 -5.77 -28.18 16.71
N LYS A 395 -6.94 -27.53 16.65
CA LYS A 395 -7.83 -27.39 17.81
C LYS A 395 -8.45 -28.72 18.23
N VAL A 396 -8.93 -29.50 17.27
CA VAL A 396 -9.54 -30.82 17.53
C VAL A 396 -8.51 -31.78 18.15
N GLU A 397 -7.27 -31.82 17.63
CA GLU A 397 -6.20 -32.63 18.21
C GLU A 397 -5.87 -32.21 19.65
N THR A 398 -5.87 -30.92 19.96
CA THR A 398 -5.58 -30.43 21.32
C THR A 398 -6.70 -30.79 22.30
N GLU A 399 -7.96 -30.75 21.89
CA GLU A 399 -9.11 -31.12 22.70
C GLU A 399 -9.17 -32.63 22.97
N ILE A 400 -8.75 -33.48 22.01
CA ILE A 400 -8.69 -34.95 22.15
C ILE A 400 -7.55 -35.37 23.08
N VAL A 401 -6.44 -34.63 23.12
CA VAL A 401 -5.26 -34.97 23.96
C VAL A 401 -5.41 -34.46 25.41
N CYS A 402 -6.25 -33.44 25.64
CA CYS A 402 -6.48 -32.87 26.96
C CYS A 402 -7.80 -33.30 27.64
N GLY A 403 -8.66 -34.10 26.99
CA GLY A 403 -9.87 -34.72 27.55
C GLY A 403 -9.66 -36.22 27.78
#